data_6ce1020bcf390c60e8cb37a33b6545c5
#
_entry.id   6ce1020bcf390c60e8cb37a33b6545c5
#
_cell.length_a   1.000
_cell.length_b   1.000
_cell.length_c   1.000
_cell.angle_alpha   90.00
_cell.angle_beta   90.00
_cell.angle_gamma   90.00
#
_symmetry.space_group_name_H-M   'P 1'
#
loop_
_entity.id
_entity.type
_entity.pdbx_description
1 polymer ?
#
loop_
_entity_poly.entity_id
_entity_poly.type
_entity_poly.pdbx_seq_one_letter_code
_entity_poly.pdbx_strand_id
1 'polypeptide(L)'
;MLAALVSSVVLSVAACGDREAAPQFRYTLLDGKQASIQALRGRVVLVNFWATNCVSCLNEMPALVATHLKFHSRGFETLAVAMRHDPPANVASFAERHQLPFGVVIDNTGAIAQGFGDVRVTPTTYLIDRRGAIVKRYVGEPDFKELHRLIEKLLGETA
;
A
#
# COMPACT_ATOMS: atom_id res chain seq x y z
N MET A 1 -18.42 3.56 63.42
CA MET A 1 -18.97 3.13 62.10
C MET A 1 -18.22 3.89 61.03
N LEU A 2 -17.19 3.23 60.44
CA LEU A 2 -16.41 3.79 59.32
C LEU A 2 -16.99 3.24 58.03
N ALA A 3 -17.52 4.10 57.17
CA ALA A 3 -17.98 3.76 55.83
C ALA A 3 -16.79 3.90 54.87
N ALA A 4 -16.33 2.77 54.31
CA ALA A 4 -15.30 2.73 53.28
C ALA A 4 -15.94 3.03 51.91
N LEU A 5 -15.57 4.14 51.30
CA LEU A 5 -15.90 4.49 49.91
C LEU A 5 -14.97 3.71 48.96
N VAL A 6 -15.52 2.71 48.28
CA VAL A 6 -14.83 2.01 47.21
C VAL A 6 -15.00 2.81 45.90
N SER A 7 -13.94 3.47 45.46
CA SER A 7 -13.90 4.22 44.21
C SER A 7 -13.61 3.24 43.06
N SER A 8 -14.64 2.89 42.27
CA SER A 8 -14.48 2.06 41.09
C SER A 8 -13.88 2.89 39.95
N VAL A 9 -12.60 2.64 39.63
CA VAL A 9 -11.96 3.17 38.44
C VAL A 9 -12.44 2.37 37.24
N VAL A 10 -13.32 2.96 36.43
CA VAL A 10 -13.72 2.38 35.13
C VAL A 10 -12.60 2.65 34.12
N LEU A 11 -11.83 1.60 33.80
CA LEU A 11 -10.83 1.61 32.73
C LEU A 11 -11.57 1.57 31.40
N SER A 12 -11.72 2.73 30.76
CA SER A 12 -12.25 2.81 29.39
C SER A 12 -11.22 2.20 28.43
N VAL A 13 -11.42 0.94 28.03
CA VAL A 13 -10.70 0.32 26.93
C VAL A 13 -11.21 0.97 25.64
N ALA A 14 -10.45 1.90 25.08
CA ALA A 14 -10.69 2.42 23.76
C ALA A 14 -10.52 1.25 22.77
N ALA A 15 -11.62 0.75 22.23
CA ALA A 15 -11.61 -0.21 21.12
C ALA A 15 -11.03 0.51 19.88
N CYS A 16 -9.72 0.43 19.68
CA CYS A 16 -9.12 0.64 18.38
C CYS A 16 -9.69 -0.45 17.47
N GLY A 17 -10.57 -0.08 16.54
CA GLY A 17 -11.06 -1.02 15.53
C GLY A 17 -9.86 -1.66 14.84
N ASP A 18 -9.72 -2.99 14.99
CA ASP A 18 -8.65 -3.78 14.42
C ASP A 18 -8.74 -3.72 12.89
N ARG A 19 -7.91 -2.85 12.28
CA ARG A 19 -7.68 -2.89 10.84
C ARG A 19 -6.89 -4.16 10.52
N GLU A 20 -7.19 -4.80 9.40
CA GLU A 20 -6.45 -5.97 8.93
C GLU A 20 -4.98 -5.62 8.70
N ALA A 21 -4.06 -6.42 9.25
CA ALA A 21 -2.64 -6.26 9.00
C ALA A 21 -2.31 -6.61 7.55
N ALA A 22 -1.49 -5.79 6.89
CA ALA A 22 -0.99 -6.12 5.57
C ALA A 22 -0.16 -7.41 5.61
N PRO A 23 -0.25 -8.27 4.57
CA PRO A 23 0.51 -9.50 4.50
C PRO A 23 2.01 -9.23 4.55
N GLN A 24 2.75 -10.16 5.13
CA GLN A 24 4.20 -10.07 5.23
C GLN A 24 4.83 -10.73 4.01
N PHE A 25 5.61 -9.98 3.24
CA PHE A 25 6.31 -10.51 2.06
C PHE A 25 7.65 -9.85 1.82
N ARG A 26 8.52 -10.58 1.17
CA ARG A 26 9.79 -10.08 0.62
C ARG A 26 9.63 -9.91 -0.88
N TYR A 27 10.34 -8.96 -1.44
CA TYR A 27 10.30 -8.68 -2.87
C TYR A 27 11.67 -8.26 -3.39
N THR A 28 11.84 -8.38 -4.70
CA THR A 28 13.02 -7.88 -5.41
C THR A 28 12.57 -6.79 -6.37
N LEU A 29 13.19 -5.63 -6.27
CA LEU A 29 12.98 -4.51 -7.18
C LEU A 29 13.62 -4.81 -8.55
N LEU A 30 13.25 -4.05 -9.59
CA LEU A 30 13.83 -4.21 -10.93
C LEU A 30 15.34 -3.98 -10.97
N ASP A 31 15.92 -3.21 -10.03
CA ASP A 31 17.36 -3.01 -9.90
C ASP A 31 18.08 -4.17 -9.16
N GLY A 32 17.36 -5.23 -8.80
CA GLY A 32 17.85 -6.40 -8.10
C GLY A 32 17.92 -6.26 -6.58
N LYS A 33 17.61 -5.10 -6.01
CA LYS A 33 17.61 -4.92 -4.54
C LYS A 33 16.47 -5.71 -3.91
N GLN A 34 16.81 -6.45 -2.86
CA GLN A 34 15.84 -7.16 -2.04
C GLN A 34 15.35 -6.27 -0.90
N ALA A 35 14.05 -6.29 -0.66
CA ALA A 35 13.39 -5.57 0.41
C ALA A 35 12.21 -6.36 0.99
N SER A 36 11.53 -5.79 1.97
CA SER A 36 10.33 -6.37 2.53
C SER A 36 9.32 -5.28 2.86
N ILE A 37 8.04 -5.64 2.89
CA ILE A 37 6.99 -4.70 3.31
C ILE A 37 7.20 -4.21 4.76
N GLN A 38 7.81 -5.03 5.62
CA GLN A 38 8.13 -4.66 7.00
C GLN A 38 9.11 -3.49 7.08
N ALA A 39 10.05 -3.40 6.13
CA ALA A 39 11.01 -2.30 6.07
C ALA A 39 10.35 -0.94 5.79
N LEU A 40 9.09 -0.94 5.35
CA LEU A 40 8.30 0.26 5.10
C LEU A 40 7.45 0.69 6.31
N ARG A 41 7.56 0.02 7.47
CA ARG A 41 6.93 0.47 8.70
C ARG A 41 7.33 1.91 9.03
N GLY A 42 6.39 2.69 9.55
CA GLY A 42 6.56 4.12 9.77
C GLY A 42 6.22 4.98 8.55
N ARG A 43 6.01 4.37 7.38
CA ARG A 43 5.54 5.05 6.15
C ARG A 43 4.09 4.68 5.86
N VAL A 44 3.37 5.59 5.20
CA VAL A 44 2.10 5.27 4.53
C VAL A 44 2.46 4.63 3.20
N VAL A 45 1.94 3.44 2.93
CA VAL A 45 2.32 2.66 1.73
C VAL A 45 1.11 2.45 0.84
N LEU A 46 1.29 2.69 -0.45
CA LEU A 46 0.34 2.34 -1.49
C LEU A 46 0.90 1.14 -2.27
N VAL A 47 0.20 0.02 -2.24
CA VAL A 47 0.51 -1.17 -3.03
C VAL A 47 -0.49 -1.26 -4.18
N ASN A 48 -0.01 -1.11 -5.41
CA ASN A 48 -0.82 -1.14 -6.63
C ASN A 48 -0.52 -2.38 -7.44
N PHE A 49 -1.52 -3.22 -7.66
CA PHE A 49 -1.44 -4.40 -8.54
C PHE A 49 -1.86 -4.01 -9.95
N TRP A 50 -0.97 -4.25 -10.93
CA TRP A 50 -1.11 -3.80 -12.31
C TRP A 50 -0.55 -4.78 -13.33
N ALA A 51 -0.77 -4.51 -14.62
CA ALA A 51 -0.13 -5.23 -15.72
C ALA A 51 0.03 -4.31 -16.95
N THR A 52 1.02 -4.60 -17.79
CA THR A 52 1.31 -3.83 -19.01
C THR A 52 0.24 -3.97 -20.10
N ASN A 53 -0.59 -5.01 -20.03
CA ASN A 53 -1.73 -5.22 -20.93
C ASN A 53 -3.07 -4.74 -20.34
N CYS A 54 -3.06 -4.09 -19.18
CA CYS A 54 -4.24 -3.54 -18.51
C CYS A 54 -4.38 -2.05 -18.86
N VAL A 55 -5.31 -1.71 -19.77
CA VAL A 55 -5.49 -0.33 -20.25
C VAL A 55 -5.79 0.65 -19.12
N SER A 56 -6.69 0.32 -18.19
CA SER A 56 -7.00 1.17 -17.04
C SER A 56 -5.80 1.36 -16.11
N CYS A 57 -4.95 0.33 -15.94
CA CYS A 57 -3.71 0.46 -15.18
C CYS A 57 -2.76 1.48 -15.81
N LEU A 58 -2.62 1.43 -17.14
CA LEU A 58 -1.75 2.37 -17.86
C LEU A 58 -2.30 3.81 -17.80
N ASN A 59 -3.62 3.97 -17.82
CA ASN A 59 -4.27 5.27 -17.72
C ASN A 59 -4.10 5.92 -16.34
N GLU A 60 -4.13 5.14 -15.26
CA GLU A 60 -3.94 5.67 -13.90
C GLU A 60 -2.47 5.94 -13.54
N MET A 61 -1.50 5.34 -14.26
CA MET A 61 -0.07 5.41 -13.90
C MET A 61 0.47 6.84 -13.76
N PRO A 62 0.11 7.82 -14.62
CA PRO A 62 0.53 9.21 -14.42
C PRO A 62 0.04 9.82 -13.10
N ALA A 63 -1.18 9.47 -12.67
CA ALA A 63 -1.73 9.95 -11.40
C ALA A 63 -1.05 9.29 -10.20
N LEU A 64 -0.66 8.00 -10.31
CA LEU A 64 0.17 7.33 -9.30
C LEU A 64 1.56 7.98 -9.18
N VAL A 65 2.20 8.31 -10.31
CA VAL A 65 3.48 9.05 -10.33
C VAL A 65 3.33 10.39 -9.63
N ALA A 66 2.31 11.19 -9.98
CA ALA A 66 2.05 12.48 -9.36
C ALA A 66 1.79 12.35 -7.85
N THR A 67 1.05 11.31 -7.43
CA THR A 67 0.78 11.00 -6.03
C THR A 67 2.07 10.69 -5.28
N HIS A 68 2.91 9.83 -5.83
CA HIS A 68 4.21 9.49 -5.24
C HIS A 68 5.09 10.73 -5.06
N LEU A 69 5.27 11.50 -6.12
CA LEU A 69 6.10 12.71 -6.08
C LEU A 69 5.59 13.74 -5.06
N LYS A 70 4.26 13.87 -4.94
CA LYS A 70 3.64 14.79 -3.97
C LYS A 70 3.90 14.41 -2.51
N PHE A 71 3.90 13.11 -2.18
CA PHE A 71 3.86 12.66 -0.79
C PHE A 71 5.13 11.94 -0.31
N HIS A 72 6.01 11.50 -1.20
CA HIS A 72 7.16 10.65 -0.85
C HIS A 72 8.07 11.29 0.21
N SER A 73 8.40 12.57 0.08
CA SER A 73 9.25 13.30 1.03
C SER A 73 8.62 13.43 2.44
N ARG A 74 7.32 13.21 2.55
CA ARG A 74 6.55 13.30 3.79
C ARG A 74 6.35 11.94 4.49
N GLY A 75 6.99 10.87 3.98
CA GLY A 75 6.86 9.53 4.56
C GLY A 75 5.82 8.64 3.88
N PHE A 76 5.55 8.87 2.60
CA PHE A 76 4.74 8.01 1.74
C PHE A 76 5.63 7.14 0.85
N GLU A 77 5.15 5.94 0.50
CA GLU A 77 5.81 5.05 -0.45
C GLU A 77 4.81 4.40 -1.39
N THR A 78 5.23 4.17 -2.64
CA THR A 78 4.45 3.43 -3.64
C THR A 78 5.20 2.17 -4.04
N LEU A 79 4.50 1.04 -4.06
CA LEU A 79 5.00 -0.23 -4.54
C LEU A 79 4.07 -0.74 -5.65
N ALA A 80 4.54 -0.69 -6.90
CA ALA A 80 3.80 -1.20 -8.05
C ALA A 80 4.13 -2.67 -8.28
N VAL A 81 3.17 -3.56 -8.05
CA VAL A 81 3.32 -5.01 -8.15
C VAL A 81 2.73 -5.49 -9.46
N ALA A 82 3.57 -5.81 -10.42
CA ALA A 82 3.16 -6.40 -11.70
C ALA A 82 2.72 -7.84 -11.49
N MET A 83 1.56 -8.18 -12.07
CA MET A 83 0.93 -9.49 -11.92
C MET A 83 1.78 -10.59 -12.60
N ARG A 84 1.72 -11.82 -12.05
CA ARG A 84 2.51 -12.98 -12.50
C ARG A 84 2.39 -13.32 -13.99
N HIS A 85 1.29 -12.94 -14.64
CA HIS A 85 1.05 -13.21 -16.05
C HIS A 85 1.69 -12.17 -16.98
N ASP A 86 2.22 -11.07 -16.43
CA ASP A 86 2.85 -10.01 -17.21
C ASP A 86 4.32 -10.36 -17.50
N PRO A 87 4.75 -10.40 -18.77
CA PRO A 87 6.13 -10.73 -19.11
C PRO A 87 7.11 -9.76 -18.44
N PRO A 88 8.14 -10.25 -17.70
CA PRO A 88 9.10 -9.40 -16.99
C PRO A 88 9.77 -8.34 -17.87
N ALA A 89 10.07 -8.67 -19.14
CA ALA A 89 10.68 -7.74 -20.09
C ALA A 89 9.75 -6.55 -20.41
N ASN A 90 8.41 -6.78 -20.48
CA ASN A 90 7.44 -5.72 -20.72
C ASN A 90 7.37 -4.78 -19.53
N VAL A 91 7.34 -5.33 -18.31
CA VAL A 91 7.31 -4.56 -17.06
C VAL A 91 8.55 -3.68 -16.93
N ALA A 92 9.74 -4.26 -17.13
CA ALA A 92 11.02 -3.53 -17.08
C ALA A 92 11.07 -2.41 -18.12
N SER A 93 10.73 -2.72 -19.38
CA SER A 93 10.70 -1.75 -20.47
C SER A 93 9.68 -0.62 -20.24
N PHE A 94 8.52 -0.92 -19.66
CA PHE A 94 7.53 0.09 -19.31
C PHE A 94 8.06 1.01 -18.19
N ALA A 95 8.59 0.44 -17.10
CA ALA A 95 9.11 1.19 -15.97
C ALA A 95 10.25 2.14 -16.39
N GLU A 96 11.16 1.68 -17.25
CA GLU A 96 12.25 2.48 -17.80
C GLU A 96 11.76 3.62 -18.69
N ARG A 97 10.92 3.31 -19.69
CA ARG A 97 10.39 4.33 -20.62
C ARG A 97 9.58 5.42 -19.93
N HIS A 98 8.83 5.07 -18.89
CA HIS A 98 8.01 6.01 -18.13
C HIS A 98 8.73 6.58 -16.90
N GLN A 99 10.00 6.18 -16.67
CA GLN A 99 10.83 6.65 -15.56
C GLN A 99 10.07 6.61 -14.22
N LEU A 100 9.46 5.44 -13.91
CA LEU A 100 8.65 5.30 -12.70
C LEU A 100 9.49 5.60 -11.45
N PRO A 101 9.10 6.59 -10.61
CA PRO A 101 9.92 7.08 -9.51
C PRO A 101 9.81 6.23 -8.23
N PHE A 102 9.14 5.10 -8.28
CA PHE A 102 8.83 4.24 -7.14
C PHE A 102 9.22 2.79 -7.39
N GLY A 103 9.14 1.96 -6.34
CA GLY A 103 9.47 0.54 -6.42
C GLY A 103 8.53 -0.22 -7.35
N VAL A 104 9.12 -0.92 -8.33
CA VAL A 104 8.40 -1.84 -9.21
C VAL A 104 8.86 -3.26 -8.91
N VAL A 105 7.90 -4.14 -8.70
CA VAL A 105 8.08 -5.55 -8.33
C VAL A 105 7.35 -6.43 -9.33
N ILE A 106 7.93 -7.56 -9.69
CA ILE A 106 7.26 -8.57 -10.51
C ILE A 106 6.88 -9.74 -9.60
N ASP A 107 5.58 -9.99 -9.44
CA ASP A 107 5.07 -11.10 -8.62
C ASP A 107 5.07 -12.42 -9.40
N ASN A 108 6.28 -12.90 -9.76
CA ASN A 108 6.47 -14.09 -10.61
C ASN A 108 5.72 -15.33 -10.14
N THR A 109 5.53 -15.49 -8.84
CA THR A 109 4.85 -16.65 -8.24
C THR A 109 3.37 -16.40 -7.99
N GLY A 110 2.93 -15.15 -7.97
CA GLY A 110 1.59 -14.75 -7.53
C GLY A 110 1.42 -14.75 -6.01
N ALA A 111 2.49 -14.95 -5.25
CA ALA A 111 2.42 -15.06 -3.79
C ALA A 111 2.05 -13.73 -3.12
N ILE A 112 2.48 -12.59 -3.69
CA ILE A 112 2.12 -11.27 -3.16
C ILE A 112 0.62 -11.04 -3.37
N ALA A 113 0.11 -11.24 -4.59
CA ALA A 113 -1.30 -11.10 -4.91
C ALA A 113 -2.18 -12.04 -4.06
N GLN A 114 -1.73 -13.28 -3.86
CA GLN A 114 -2.41 -14.25 -3.00
C GLN A 114 -2.47 -13.77 -1.54
N GLY A 115 -1.37 -13.23 -1.02
CA GLY A 115 -1.30 -12.69 0.35
C GLY A 115 -2.28 -11.54 0.58
N PHE A 116 -2.56 -10.71 -0.43
CA PHE A 116 -3.55 -9.62 -0.39
C PHE A 116 -5.00 -10.09 -0.66
N GLY A 117 -5.32 -11.35 -0.42
CA GLY A 117 -6.66 -11.91 -0.59
C GLY A 117 -6.94 -12.35 -2.03
N ASP A 118 -5.93 -12.93 -2.70
CA ASP A 118 -6.03 -13.48 -4.04
C ASP A 118 -6.47 -12.45 -5.09
N VAL A 119 -5.69 -11.38 -5.23
CA VAL A 119 -5.96 -10.30 -6.20
C VAL A 119 -5.96 -10.87 -7.63
N ARG A 120 -7.11 -10.79 -8.30
CA ARG A 120 -7.33 -11.30 -9.68
C ARG A 120 -7.66 -10.20 -10.68
N VAL A 121 -8.06 -9.04 -10.20
CA VAL A 121 -8.50 -7.92 -11.03
C VAL A 121 -7.49 -6.78 -10.93
N THR A 122 -7.12 -6.19 -12.05
CA THR A 122 -6.25 -5.01 -12.12
C THR A 122 -6.96 -3.84 -12.79
N PRO A 123 -6.70 -2.60 -12.36
CA PRO A 123 -5.90 -2.29 -11.18
C PRO A 123 -6.61 -2.62 -9.87
N THR A 124 -5.86 -3.06 -8.87
CA THR A 124 -6.32 -3.12 -7.48
C THR A 124 -5.27 -2.46 -6.59
N THR A 125 -5.71 -1.54 -5.75
CA THR A 125 -4.82 -0.71 -4.93
C THR A 125 -5.16 -0.86 -3.45
N TYR A 126 -4.13 -1.06 -2.62
CA TYR A 126 -4.24 -1.07 -1.17
C TYR A 126 -3.50 0.11 -0.58
N LEU A 127 -4.14 0.83 0.34
CA LEU A 127 -3.52 1.86 1.15
C LEU A 127 -3.27 1.31 2.55
N ILE A 128 -2.04 1.40 3.01
CA ILE A 128 -1.54 0.82 4.28
C ILE A 128 -1.04 1.96 5.15
N ASP A 129 -1.42 1.98 6.43
CA ASP A 129 -0.98 2.98 7.39
C ASP A 129 0.46 2.74 7.89
N ARG A 130 0.97 3.68 8.69
CA ARG A 130 2.33 3.61 9.26
C ARG A 130 2.57 2.40 10.16
N ARG A 131 1.51 1.81 10.74
CA ARG A 131 1.57 0.60 11.55
C ARG A 131 1.51 -0.67 10.71
N GLY A 132 1.32 -0.53 9.38
CA GLY A 132 1.24 -1.61 8.43
C GLY A 132 -0.12 -2.30 8.42
N ALA A 133 -1.17 -1.58 8.77
CA ALA A 133 -2.55 -2.06 8.66
C ALA A 133 -3.20 -1.53 7.37
N ILE A 134 -4.01 -2.37 6.70
CA ILE A 134 -4.76 -2.00 5.51
C ILE A 134 -5.88 -1.04 5.92
N VAL A 135 -5.88 0.16 5.34
CA VAL A 135 -6.87 1.19 5.59
C VAL A 135 -7.97 1.17 4.54
N LYS A 136 -7.59 0.96 3.28
CA LYS A 136 -8.51 1.01 2.14
C LYS A 136 -8.04 0.08 1.04
N ARG A 137 -9.00 -0.57 0.38
CA ARG A 137 -8.83 -1.29 -0.88
C ARG A 137 -9.66 -0.62 -1.95
N TYR A 138 -9.08 -0.38 -3.11
CA TYR A 138 -9.74 0.06 -4.33
C TYR A 138 -9.65 -1.03 -5.38
N VAL A 139 -10.76 -1.35 -6.03
CA VAL A 139 -10.82 -2.24 -7.20
C VAL A 139 -11.21 -1.37 -8.40
N GLY A 140 -10.36 -1.32 -9.41
CA GLY A 140 -10.40 -0.30 -10.44
C GLY A 140 -9.62 0.96 -10.03
N GLU A 141 -9.63 1.97 -10.90
CA GLU A 141 -8.98 3.26 -10.66
C GLU A 141 -9.56 3.96 -9.42
N PRO A 142 -8.74 4.38 -8.44
CA PRO A 142 -9.22 5.11 -7.27
C PRO A 142 -9.66 6.55 -7.64
N ASP A 143 -10.61 7.12 -6.89
CA ASP A 143 -10.77 8.57 -6.86
C ASP A 143 -9.52 9.18 -6.21
N PHE A 144 -8.64 9.75 -7.02
CA PHE A 144 -7.38 10.33 -6.55
C PHE A 144 -7.58 11.51 -5.59
N LYS A 145 -8.69 12.24 -5.67
CA LYS A 145 -9.00 13.31 -4.71
C LYS A 145 -9.31 12.73 -3.32
N GLU A 146 -10.10 11.66 -3.26
CA GLU A 146 -10.37 10.93 -2.02
C GLU A 146 -9.08 10.29 -1.49
N LEU A 147 -8.33 9.60 -2.35
CA LEU A 147 -7.06 8.96 -2.01
C LEU A 147 -6.07 9.96 -1.39
N HIS A 148 -5.89 11.14 -2.00
CA HIS A 148 -5.00 12.17 -1.46
C HIS A 148 -5.43 12.66 -0.07
N ARG A 149 -6.73 12.89 0.14
CA ARG A 149 -7.23 13.27 1.49
C ARG A 149 -6.94 12.20 2.53
N LEU A 150 -7.09 10.93 2.16
CA LEU A 150 -6.82 9.82 3.05
C LEU A 150 -5.32 9.67 3.34
N ILE A 151 -4.45 9.81 2.32
CA ILE A 151 -3.00 9.84 2.51
C ILE A 151 -2.59 10.97 3.45
N GLU A 152 -3.10 12.18 3.25
CA GLU A 152 -2.80 13.33 4.11
C GLU A 152 -3.19 13.08 5.57
N LYS A 153 -4.38 12.50 5.79
CA LYS A 153 -4.82 12.10 7.13
C LYS A 153 -3.85 11.10 7.77
N LEU A 154 -3.48 10.03 7.05
CA LEU A 154 -2.58 8.99 7.57
C LEU A 154 -1.16 9.50 7.82
N LEU A 155 -0.68 10.46 7.02
CA LEU A 155 0.62 11.10 7.23
C LEU A 155 0.64 11.96 8.51
N GLY A 156 -0.50 12.45 8.97
CA GLY A 156 -0.66 13.18 10.23
C GLY A 156 -0.83 12.28 11.46
N GLU A 157 -1.11 10.99 11.28
CA GLU A 157 -1.25 10.03 12.39
C GLU A 157 0.14 9.62 12.91
N THR A 158 0.24 9.37 14.22
CA THR A 158 1.45 8.78 14.83
C THR A 158 1.57 7.29 14.45
N ALA A 159 2.82 6.83 14.25
CA ALA A 159 3.13 5.42 13.96
C ALA A 159 2.89 4.52 15.18
#